data_8c3ac6aeaa8e37b1af6b88740bf7b169
#
_entry.id   8c3ac6aeaa8e37b1af6b88740bf7b169
#
_cell.length_a   1.000
_cell.length_b   1.000
_cell.length_c   1.000
_cell.angle_alpha   90.00
_cell.angle_beta   90.00
_cell.angle_gamma   90.00
#
_symmetry.space_group_name_H-M   'P 1'
#
loop_
_entity.id
_entity.type
_entity.pdbx_description
1 polymer ?
#
loop_
_entity_poly.entity_id
_entity_poly.type
_entity_poly.pdbx_seq_one_letter_code
_entity_poly.pdbx_strand_id
1 'polypeptide(L)'
;AETLFGCPASHAIGRPLADFIPERFRSAHEAHVRRFGVTGVSERQMGKQRALFALHADGREFPIEASISQIEDGGAKLFTVMLRDTTERMRAEAALRRSQEELQHLSDSILAAREEERRRIARELHDDLGQRLSALKMDLSLLAADLQAAGTPGTLAAQTVTMQRVIDETIAAVRQISADLRPPLLDELGL
;
A
#
# COMPACT_ATOMS: atom_id res chain seq x y z
N ALA A 1 -38.09 -7.75 3.35
CA ALA A 1 -38.33 -6.32 3.12
C ALA A 1 -38.56 -5.58 4.45
N GLU A 2 -39.42 -6.09 5.33
CA GLU A 2 -39.76 -5.42 6.61
C GLU A 2 -38.52 -5.12 7.46
N THR A 3 -37.65 -6.11 7.66
CA THR A 3 -36.40 -5.97 8.41
C THR A 3 -35.42 -4.99 7.73
N LEU A 4 -35.40 -4.98 6.40
CA LEU A 4 -34.51 -4.13 5.59
C LEU A 4 -34.88 -2.65 5.69
N PHE A 5 -36.19 -2.36 5.66
CA PHE A 5 -36.71 -0.99 5.69
C PHE A 5 -37.14 -0.52 7.08
N GLY A 6 -37.21 -1.44 8.06
CA GLY A 6 -37.77 -1.14 9.39
C GLY A 6 -39.26 -0.76 9.37
N CYS A 7 -40.00 -1.25 8.37
CA CYS A 7 -41.38 -0.89 8.12
C CYS A 7 -42.23 -2.17 7.95
N PRO A 8 -43.27 -2.39 8.77
CA PRO A 8 -44.19 -3.53 8.60
C PRO A 8 -44.89 -3.46 7.25
N ALA A 9 -45.20 -4.62 6.67
CA ALA A 9 -45.88 -4.69 5.37
C ALA A 9 -47.21 -3.94 5.38
N SER A 10 -47.96 -3.99 6.48
CA SER A 10 -49.22 -3.28 6.64
C SER A 10 -49.10 -1.76 6.53
N HIS A 11 -47.94 -1.20 6.85
CA HIS A 11 -47.63 0.23 6.73
C HIS A 11 -46.98 0.59 5.40
N ALA A 12 -46.38 -0.37 4.69
CA ALA A 12 -45.71 -0.16 3.42
C ALA A 12 -46.68 -0.28 2.22
N ILE A 13 -47.68 -1.19 2.32
CA ILE A 13 -48.65 -1.42 1.26
C ILE A 13 -49.47 -0.15 0.97
N GLY A 14 -49.53 0.24 -0.30
CA GLY A 14 -50.24 1.45 -0.76
C GLY A 14 -49.44 2.74 -0.67
N ARG A 15 -48.26 2.73 -0.07
CA ARG A 15 -47.38 3.91 -0.04
C ARG A 15 -46.61 4.10 -1.36
N PRO A 16 -46.30 5.32 -1.74
CA PRO A 16 -45.43 5.59 -2.86
C PRO A 16 -44.04 5.00 -2.65
N LEU A 17 -43.46 4.40 -3.70
CA LEU A 17 -42.08 3.87 -3.65
C LEU A 17 -41.06 4.97 -3.30
N ALA A 18 -41.37 6.21 -3.64
CA ALA A 18 -40.52 7.39 -3.33
C ALA A 18 -40.23 7.54 -1.81
N ASP A 19 -41.11 7.04 -0.94
CA ASP A 19 -40.92 7.12 0.52
C ASP A 19 -39.72 6.27 1.03
N PHE A 20 -39.35 5.24 0.27
CA PHE A 20 -38.22 4.36 0.56
C PHE A 20 -36.94 4.79 -0.15
N ILE A 21 -36.94 5.96 -0.80
CA ILE A 21 -35.82 6.51 -1.57
C ILE A 21 -35.41 7.84 -0.96
N PRO A 22 -34.10 8.07 -0.74
CA PRO A 22 -33.61 9.37 -0.29
C PRO A 22 -34.07 10.51 -1.21
N GLU A 23 -34.47 11.64 -0.61
CA GLU A 23 -35.11 12.74 -1.32
C GLU A 23 -34.37 13.20 -2.58
N ARG A 24 -33.06 13.31 -2.48
CA ARG A 24 -32.17 13.71 -3.58
C ARG A 24 -32.23 12.82 -4.83
N PHE A 25 -32.76 11.61 -4.70
CA PHE A 25 -32.84 10.64 -5.82
C PHE A 25 -34.27 10.43 -6.36
N ARG A 26 -35.30 10.98 -5.70
CA ARG A 26 -36.71 10.71 -6.04
C ARG A 26 -37.07 11.12 -7.46
N SER A 27 -36.74 12.35 -7.87
CA SER A 27 -37.05 12.86 -9.22
C SER A 27 -36.35 12.07 -10.34
N ALA A 28 -35.09 11.73 -10.12
CA ALA A 28 -34.34 10.89 -11.08
C ALA A 28 -34.90 9.47 -11.15
N HIS A 29 -35.31 8.91 -10.03
CA HIS A 29 -35.91 7.59 -9.95
C HIS A 29 -37.24 7.51 -10.71
N GLU A 30 -38.13 8.48 -10.53
CA GLU A 30 -39.41 8.55 -11.27
C GLU A 30 -39.19 8.61 -12.78
N ALA A 31 -38.20 9.39 -13.24
CA ALA A 31 -37.85 9.44 -14.65
C ALA A 31 -37.34 8.08 -15.17
N HIS A 32 -36.54 7.36 -14.34
CA HIS A 32 -36.04 6.03 -14.67
C HIS A 32 -37.15 4.99 -14.75
N VAL A 33 -38.09 4.98 -13.81
CA VAL A 33 -39.24 4.04 -13.79
C VAL A 33 -40.12 4.27 -15.03
N ARG A 34 -40.46 5.53 -15.35
CA ARG A 34 -41.23 5.87 -16.57
C ARG A 34 -40.55 5.36 -17.83
N ARG A 35 -39.25 5.58 -17.97
CA ARG A 35 -38.46 5.09 -19.12
C ARG A 35 -38.43 3.57 -19.18
N PHE A 36 -38.25 2.89 -18.05
CA PHE A 36 -38.25 1.44 -18.01
C PHE A 36 -39.58 0.83 -18.47
N GLY A 37 -40.70 1.41 -18.03
CA GLY A 37 -42.04 0.96 -18.42
C GLY A 37 -42.34 1.10 -19.91
N VAL A 38 -41.60 1.99 -20.65
CA VAL A 38 -41.78 2.22 -22.09
C VAL A 38 -40.86 1.35 -22.95
N THR A 39 -39.65 1.02 -22.44
CA THR A 39 -38.61 0.39 -23.28
C THR A 39 -38.79 -1.10 -23.51
N GLY A 40 -39.76 -1.76 -22.89
CA GLY A 40 -40.03 -3.20 -23.09
C GLY A 40 -38.95 -4.15 -22.58
N VAL A 41 -37.95 -3.66 -21.85
CA VAL A 41 -36.90 -4.47 -21.23
C VAL A 41 -37.52 -5.24 -20.07
N SER A 42 -37.46 -6.57 -20.10
CA SER A 42 -38.06 -7.41 -19.05
C SER A 42 -37.32 -7.47 -17.75
N GLU A 43 -36.02 -7.20 -17.77
CA GLU A 43 -35.16 -7.23 -16.57
C GLU A 43 -33.99 -6.25 -16.66
N ARG A 44 -33.68 -5.57 -15.58
CA ARG A 44 -32.53 -4.67 -15.48
C ARG A 44 -31.88 -4.74 -14.09
N GLN A 45 -30.58 -5.02 -14.08
CA GLN A 45 -29.76 -4.91 -12.87
C GLN A 45 -29.24 -3.48 -12.71
N MET A 46 -29.42 -2.91 -11.53
CA MET A 46 -29.02 -1.54 -11.18
C MET A 46 -27.97 -1.58 -10.08
N GLY A 47 -27.07 -0.60 -10.04
CA GLY A 47 -26.07 -0.48 -8.95
C GLY A 47 -24.67 -0.95 -9.28
N LYS A 48 -24.42 -1.56 -10.47
CA LYS A 48 -23.03 -1.94 -10.85
C LYS A 48 -22.12 -0.75 -11.16
N GLN A 49 -22.67 0.39 -11.58
CA GLN A 49 -21.89 1.57 -11.98
C GLN A 49 -22.10 2.79 -11.05
N ARG A 50 -23.14 2.81 -10.24
CA ARG A 50 -23.43 3.86 -9.26
C ARG A 50 -24.03 3.26 -8.01
N ALA A 51 -23.51 3.67 -6.85
CA ALA A 51 -24.09 3.29 -5.56
C ALA A 51 -25.55 3.75 -5.50
N LEU A 52 -26.47 2.82 -5.26
CA LEU A 52 -27.87 3.10 -4.98
C LEU A 52 -28.06 3.15 -3.47
N PHE A 53 -28.96 4.00 -3.01
CA PHE A 53 -29.30 4.12 -1.59
C PHE A 53 -30.78 3.96 -1.39
N ALA A 54 -31.16 3.25 -0.34
CA ALA A 54 -32.52 3.18 0.17
C ALA A 54 -32.63 3.96 1.49
N LEU A 55 -33.86 4.30 1.85
CA LEU A 55 -34.19 5.03 3.07
C LEU A 55 -34.91 4.09 4.05
N HIS A 56 -34.34 3.88 5.21
CA HIS A 56 -34.95 3.14 6.31
C HIS A 56 -36.00 4.01 7.04
N ALA A 57 -36.95 3.40 7.72
CA ALA A 57 -38.04 4.11 8.41
C ALA A 57 -37.56 5.08 9.50
N ASP A 58 -36.37 4.88 10.07
CA ASP A 58 -35.72 5.78 11.04
C ASP A 58 -35.01 6.98 10.38
N GLY A 59 -35.06 7.11 9.05
CA GLY A 59 -34.39 8.16 8.29
C GLY A 59 -32.95 7.85 7.89
N ARG A 60 -32.41 6.70 8.26
CA ARG A 60 -31.08 6.27 7.89
C ARG A 60 -31.04 5.81 6.44
N GLU A 61 -30.05 6.27 5.70
CA GLU A 61 -29.75 5.80 4.35
C GLU A 61 -28.80 4.62 4.40
N PHE A 62 -29.03 3.62 3.54
CA PHE A 62 -28.16 2.47 3.40
C PHE A 62 -27.96 2.09 1.93
N PRO A 63 -26.75 1.59 1.55
CA PRO A 63 -26.44 1.23 0.18
C PRO A 63 -27.12 -0.08 -0.19
N ILE A 64 -27.64 -0.12 -1.41
CA ILE A 64 -28.32 -1.30 -1.95
C ILE A 64 -27.82 -1.65 -3.35
N GLU A 65 -27.95 -2.93 -3.70
CA GLU A 65 -28.05 -3.41 -5.06
C GLU A 65 -29.51 -3.70 -5.36
N ALA A 66 -29.98 -3.32 -6.55
CA ALA A 66 -31.35 -3.54 -6.96
C ALA A 66 -31.42 -4.18 -8.33
N SER A 67 -32.36 -5.10 -8.52
CA SER A 67 -32.80 -5.54 -9.83
C SER A 67 -34.30 -5.33 -9.96
N ILE A 68 -34.73 -4.88 -11.13
CA ILE A 68 -36.13 -4.64 -11.45
C ILE A 68 -36.52 -5.53 -12.62
N SER A 69 -37.65 -6.21 -12.48
CA SER A 69 -38.30 -6.93 -13.57
C SER A 69 -39.74 -6.43 -13.75
N GLN A 70 -40.26 -6.52 -14.96
CA GLN A 70 -41.66 -6.24 -15.23
C GLN A 70 -42.35 -7.44 -15.83
N ILE A 71 -43.60 -7.64 -15.39
CA ILE A 71 -44.52 -8.66 -15.91
C ILE A 71 -45.80 -7.94 -16.32
N GLU A 72 -46.41 -8.39 -17.40
CA GLU A 72 -47.73 -7.91 -17.83
C GLU A 72 -48.75 -8.99 -17.43
N ASP A 73 -49.73 -8.59 -16.63
CA ASP A 73 -50.81 -9.46 -16.17
C ASP A 73 -52.16 -8.75 -16.40
N GLY A 74 -53.02 -9.35 -17.22
CA GLY A 74 -54.34 -8.79 -17.51
C GLY A 74 -54.38 -7.39 -18.06
N GLY A 75 -53.32 -6.92 -18.77
CA GLY A 75 -53.17 -5.55 -19.29
C GLY A 75 -52.62 -4.55 -18.26
N ALA A 76 -52.34 -4.99 -17.03
CA ALA A 76 -51.65 -4.18 -16.05
C ALA A 76 -50.17 -4.56 -15.98
N LYS A 77 -49.28 -3.55 -15.84
CA LYS A 77 -47.84 -3.77 -15.65
C LYS A 77 -47.54 -3.89 -14.17
N LEU A 78 -46.97 -5.03 -13.81
CA LEU A 78 -46.45 -5.30 -12.44
C LEU A 78 -44.92 -5.20 -12.48
N PHE A 79 -44.36 -4.42 -11.57
CA PHE A 79 -42.93 -4.29 -11.38
C PHE A 79 -42.50 -5.01 -10.10
N THR A 80 -41.55 -5.92 -10.23
CA THR A 80 -40.93 -6.61 -9.09
C THR A 80 -39.52 -6.07 -8.90
N VAL A 81 -39.19 -5.67 -7.69
CA VAL A 81 -37.86 -5.19 -7.32
C VAL A 81 -37.26 -6.12 -6.29
N MET A 82 -36.09 -6.68 -6.59
CA MET A 82 -35.26 -7.40 -5.64
C MET A 82 -34.16 -6.44 -5.14
N LEU A 83 -34.04 -6.36 -3.81
CA LEU A 83 -33.09 -5.47 -3.13
C LEU A 83 -32.16 -6.30 -2.26
N ARG A 84 -30.90 -5.90 -2.27
CA ARG A 84 -29.85 -6.45 -1.41
C ARG A 84 -29.12 -5.32 -0.69
N ASP A 85 -29.11 -5.37 0.64
CA ASP A 85 -28.26 -4.48 1.44
C ASP A 85 -26.79 -4.84 1.21
N THR A 86 -25.98 -3.83 0.91
CA THR A 86 -24.54 -3.98 0.66
C THR A 86 -23.69 -3.31 1.72
N THR A 87 -24.31 -2.88 2.84
CA THR A 87 -23.63 -2.13 3.91
C THR A 87 -22.42 -2.88 4.47
N GLU A 88 -22.61 -4.15 4.82
CA GLU A 88 -21.53 -4.97 5.40
C GLU A 88 -20.41 -5.20 4.38
N ARG A 89 -20.76 -5.51 3.12
CA ARG A 89 -19.77 -5.68 2.07
C ARG A 89 -18.95 -4.40 1.85
N MET A 90 -19.61 -3.25 1.71
CA MET A 90 -18.91 -1.99 1.51
C MET A 90 -18.04 -1.60 2.70
N ARG A 91 -18.47 -1.90 3.93
CA ARG A 91 -17.65 -1.69 5.13
C ARG A 91 -16.40 -2.58 5.14
N ALA A 92 -16.57 -3.85 4.81
CA ALA A 92 -15.46 -4.80 4.74
C ALA A 92 -14.46 -4.42 3.64
N GLU A 93 -14.93 -4.05 2.44
CA GLU A 93 -14.09 -3.57 1.33
C GLU A 93 -13.33 -2.29 1.73
N ALA A 94 -14.00 -1.33 2.37
CA ALA A 94 -13.37 -0.10 2.84
C ALA A 94 -12.33 -0.36 3.95
N ALA A 95 -12.60 -1.30 4.87
CA ALA A 95 -11.65 -1.70 5.91
C ALA A 95 -10.43 -2.40 5.32
N LEU A 96 -10.64 -3.32 4.37
CA LEU A 96 -9.55 -4.00 3.66
C LEU A 96 -8.67 -3.01 2.92
N ARG A 97 -9.27 -2.08 2.19
CA ARG A 97 -8.53 -1.06 1.46
C ARG A 97 -7.66 -0.19 2.38
N ARG A 98 -8.22 0.26 3.51
CA ARG A 98 -7.44 1.03 4.51
C ARG A 98 -6.26 0.21 5.03
N SER A 99 -6.49 -1.05 5.38
CA SER A 99 -5.42 -1.93 5.87
C SER A 99 -4.33 -2.15 4.82
N GLN A 100 -4.69 -2.26 3.54
CA GLN A 100 -3.72 -2.34 2.44
C GLN A 100 -2.90 -1.05 2.30
N GLU A 101 -3.55 0.12 2.38
CA GLU A 101 -2.87 1.43 2.33
C GLU A 101 -1.91 1.61 3.51
N GLU A 102 -2.31 1.20 4.73
CA GLU A 102 -1.47 1.22 5.93
C GLU A 102 -0.26 0.29 5.81
N LEU A 103 -0.46 -0.94 5.33
CA LEU A 103 0.63 -1.90 5.10
C LEU A 103 1.61 -1.40 4.05
N GLN A 104 1.13 -0.81 2.97
CA GLN A 104 1.99 -0.23 1.95
C GLN A 104 2.84 0.90 2.52
N HIS A 105 2.23 1.84 3.24
CA HIS A 105 2.95 2.94 3.89
C HIS A 105 4.00 2.45 4.90
N LEU A 106 3.66 1.43 5.69
CA LEU A 106 4.61 0.82 6.63
C LEU A 106 5.78 0.15 5.90
N SER A 107 5.50 -0.58 4.82
CA SER A 107 6.52 -1.21 3.98
C SER A 107 7.49 -0.18 3.41
N ASP A 108 6.97 0.90 2.84
CA ASP A 108 7.78 1.98 2.27
C ASP A 108 8.65 2.65 3.35
N SER A 109 8.09 2.86 4.55
CA SER A 109 8.83 3.43 5.68
C SER A 109 9.97 2.52 6.17
N ILE A 110 9.73 1.20 6.22
CA ILE A 110 10.76 0.22 6.60
C ILE A 110 11.89 0.19 5.56
N LEU A 111 11.54 0.21 4.27
CA LEU A 111 12.53 0.23 3.19
C LEU A 111 13.39 1.48 3.25
N ALA A 112 12.78 2.66 3.45
CA ALA A 112 13.49 3.92 3.60
C ALA A 112 14.43 3.93 4.83
N ALA A 113 13.94 3.46 5.98
CA ALA A 113 14.76 3.37 7.19
C ALA A 113 15.94 2.40 7.03
N ARG A 114 15.71 1.24 6.38
CA ARG A 114 16.77 0.27 6.09
C ARG A 114 17.83 0.86 5.16
N GLU A 115 17.40 1.62 4.18
CA GLU A 115 18.31 2.24 3.22
C GLU A 115 19.18 3.33 3.89
N GLU A 116 18.59 4.17 4.75
CA GLU A 116 19.35 5.16 5.50
C GLU A 116 20.32 4.50 6.47
N GLU A 117 19.93 3.41 7.14
CA GLU A 117 20.82 2.65 8.01
C GLU A 117 22.00 2.06 7.24
N ARG A 118 21.77 1.50 6.06
CA ARG A 118 22.85 0.99 5.18
C ARG A 118 23.84 2.10 4.80
N ARG A 119 23.34 3.28 4.45
CA ARG A 119 24.18 4.45 4.14
C ARG A 119 24.98 4.91 5.35
N ARG A 120 24.37 4.91 6.51
CA ARG A 120 25.03 5.27 7.78
C ARG A 120 26.18 4.31 8.07
N ILE A 121 25.92 2.99 8.02
CA ILE A 121 26.93 1.96 8.24
C ILE A 121 28.08 2.07 7.25
N ALA A 122 27.78 2.28 5.96
CA ALA A 122 28.80 2.44 4.92
C ALA A 122 29.73 3.62 5.19
N ARG A 123 29.18 4.76 5.63
CA ARG A 123 29.96 5.95 6.02
C ARG A 123 30.83 5.69 7.26
N GLU A 124 30.27 5.10 8.31
CA GLU A 124 31.01 4.77 9.54
C GLU A 124 32.15 3.78 9.28
N LEU A 125 31.92 2.75 8.45
CA LEU A 125 32.97 1.82 8.05
C LEU A 125 34.08 2.53 7.28
N HIS A 126 33.72 3.39 6.34
CA HIS A 126 34.71 4.09 5.52
C HIS A 126 35.54 5.08 6.36
N ASP A 127 34.88 5.87 7.19
CA ASP A 127 35.51 6.98 7.90
C ASP A 127 36.29 6.50 9.11
N ASP A 128 35.71 5.64 9.97
CA ASP A 128 36.39 5.21 11.19
C ASP A 128 37.41 4.08 10.95
N LEU A 129 36.99 2.98 10.35
CA LEU A 129 37.89 1.86 10.10
C LEU A 129 38.93 2.17 9.03
N GLY A 130 38.52 2.86 7.96
CA GLY A 130 39.44 3.25 6.89
C GLY A 130 40.55 4.16 7.37
N GLN A 131 40.22 5.16 8.23
CA GLN A 131 41.19 6.09 8.80
C GLN A 131 42.13 5.37 9.80
N ARG A 132 41.61 4.55 10.70
CA ARG A 132 42.40 3.81 11.67
C ARG A 132 43.38 2.83 11.03
N LEU A 133 42.93 2.10 10.02
CA LEU A 133 43.80 1.18 9.26
C LEU A 133 44.87 1.95 8.47
N SER A 134 44.56 3.11 7.93
CA SER A 134 45.52 3.95 7.23
C SER A 134 46.59 4.51 8.18
N ALA A 135 46.21 4.93 9.39
CA ALA A 135 47.15 5.33 10.42
C ALA A 135 48.07 4.17 10.85
N LEU A 136 47.47 2.99 11.10
CA LEU A 136 48.24 1.79 11.47
C LEU A 136 49.23 1.37 10.35
N LYS A 137 48.83 1.50 9.08
CA LYS A 137 49.71 1.26 7.94
C LYS A 137 50.89 2.22 7.92
N MET A 138 50.66 3.52 8.26
CA MET A 138 51.69 4.54 8.31
C MET A 138 52.68 4.27 9.43
N ASP A 139 52.20 3.94 10.63
CA ASP A 139 53.02 3.60 11.77
C ASP A 139 53.91 2.36 11.51
N LEU A 140 53.30 1.34 10.86
CA LEU A 140 54.05 0.14 10.50
C LEU A 140 55.09 0.40 9.41
N SER A 141 54.85 1.35 8.49
CA SER A 141 55.81 1.76 7.48
C SER A 141 57.02 2.48 8.11
N LEU A 142 56.76 3.33 9.08
CA LEU A 142 57.84 4.00 9.86
C LEU A 142 58.68 2.97 10.62
N LEU A 143 58.02 2.03 11.31
CA LEU A 143 58.71 0.96 12.02
C LEU A 143 59.58 0.09 11.08
N ALA A 144 59.07 -0.22 9.88
CA ALA A 144 59.83 -0.98 8.88
C ALA A 144 61.07 -0.23 8.41
N ALA A 145 60.97 1.10 8.24
CA ALA A 145 62.11 1.97 7.87
C ALA A 145 63.16 1.99 8.98
N ASP A 146 62.77 2.15 10.25
CA ASP A 146 63.64 2.16 11.40
C ASP A 146 64.40 0.81 11.58
N LEU A 147 63.69 -0.31 11.41
CA LEU A 147 64.30 -1.64 11.46
C LEU A 147 65.32 -1.86 10.35
N GLN A 148 65.10 -1.32 9.14
CA GLN A 148 66.07 -1.37 8.04
C GLN A 148 67.30 -0.53 8.35
N ALA A 149 67.08 0.70 8.86
CA ALA A 149 68.18 1.62 9.23
C ALA A 149 69.03 1.05 10.38
N ALA A 150 68.46 0.31 11.29
CA ALA A 150 69.14 -0.34 12.43
C ALA A 150 69.91 -1.60 12.05
N GLY A 151 69.83 -2.06 10.80
CA GLY A 151 70.51 -3.29 10.33
C GLY A 151 69.96 -4.57 10.98
N THR A 152 68.67 -4.55 11.32
CA THR A 152 68.01 -5.64 12.08
C THR A 152 67.91 -6.93 11.21
N PRO A 153 68.00 -8.15 11.82
CA PRO A 153 67.90 -9.41 11.11
C PRO A 153 66.67 -9.50 10.23
N GLY A 154 66.81 -10.08 9.02
CA GLY A 154 65.81 -10.15 7.98
C GLY A 154 64.41 -10.77 8.36
N THR A 155 64.40 -11.53 9.46
CA THR A 155 63.14 -12.11 9.98
C THR A 155 62.13 -11.04 10.47
N LEU A 156 62.58 -9.99 11.19
CA LEU A 156 61.70 -8.87 11.64
C LEU A 156 61.23 -8.01 10.45
N ALA A 157 62.11 -7.73 9.51
CA ALA A 157 61.76 -7.05 8.27
C ALA A 157 60.71 -7.85 7.45
N ALA A 158 60.83 -9.14 7.39
CA ALA A 158 59.84 -9.99 6.73
C ALA A 158 58.49 -10.02 7.44
N GLN A 159 58.48 -9.91 8.77
CA GLN A 159 57.23 -9.79 9.56
C GLN A 159 56.49 -8.45 9.32
N THR A 160 57.21 -7.34 9.25
CA THR A 160 56.57 -6.03 8.95
C THR A 160 55.96 -6.01 7.55
N VAL A 161 56.58 -6.60 6.54
CA VAL A 161 56.03 -6.75 5.19
C VAL A 161 54.75 -7.59 5.21
N THR A 162 54.77 -8.69 5.99
CA THR A 162 53.55 -9.53 6.12
C THR A 162 52.42 -8.78 6.77
N MET A 163 52.70 -8.01 7.84
CA MET A 163 51.69 -7.16 8.52
C MET A 163 51.13 -6.06 7.59
N GLN A 164 51.99 -5.41 6.81
CA GLN A 164 51.54 -4.42 5.81
C GLN A 164 50.56 -5.02 4.79
N ARG A 165 50.88 -6.23 4.28
CA ARG A 165 49.99 -6.91 3.36
C ARG A 165 48.62 -7.22 3.99
N VAL A 166 48.57 -7.68 5.25
CA VAL A 166 47.31 -7.95 5.94
C VAL A 166 46.49 -6.67 6.12
N ILE A 167 47.15 -5.55 6.45
CA ILE A 167 46.48 -4.24 6.54
C ILE A 167 45.90 -3.83 5.19
N ASP A 168 46.66 -3.96 4.10
CA ASP A 168 46.19 -3.63 2.77
C ASP A 168 45.00 -4.48 2.30
N GLU A 169 45.04 -5.77 2.55
CA GLU A 169 43.93 -6.69 2.32
C GLU A 169 42.68 -6.29 3.14
N THR A 170 42.88 -5.89 4.43
CA THR A 170 41.79 -5.45 5.30
C THR A 170 41.20 -4.14 4.82
N ILE A 171 42.00 -3.17 4.40
CA ILE A 171 41.54 -1.89 3.80
C ILE A 171 40.70 -2.17 2.56
N ALA A 172 41.16 -3.05 1.68
CA ALA A 172 40.44 -3.44 0.49
C ALA A 172 39.09 -4.09 0.82
N ALA A 173 39.06 -4.99 1.81
CA ALA A 173 37.82 -5.61 2.25
C ALA A 173 36.82 -4.61 2.85
N VAL A 174 37.27 -3.67 3.69
CA VAL A 174 36.41 -2.61 4.25
C VAL A 174 35.84 -1.72 3.14
N ARG A 175 36.65 -1.35 2.14
CA ARG A 175 36.18 -0.57 0.99
C ARG A 175 35.14 -1.31 0.17
N GLN A 176 35.36 -2.62 -0.05
CA GLN A 176 34.39 -3.45 -0.77
C GLN A 176 33.07 -3.57 -0.01
N ILE A 177 33.11 -3.84 1.30
CA ILE A 177 31.89 -3.90 2.14
C ILE A 177 31.15 -2.55 2.12
N SER A 178 31.87 -1.44 2.23
CA SER A 178 31.26 -0.11 2.19
C SER A 178 30.61 0.19 0.84
N ALA A 179 31.22 -0.27 -0.28
CA ALA A 179 30.65 -0.15 -1.62
C ALA A 179 29.39 -1.03 -1.78
N ASP A 180 29.42 -2.27 -1.31
CA ASP A 180 28.28 -3.19 -1.37
C ASP A 180 27.08 -2.74 -0.52
N LEU A 181 27.35 -1.98 0.55
CA LEU A 181 26.31 -1.35 1.36
C LEU A 181 25.73 -0.09 0.72
N ARG A 182 26.40 0.50 -0.27
CA ARG A 182 25.93 1.69 -0.97
C ARG A 182 24.84 1.31 -2.00
N PRO A 183 23.72 2.05 -2.03
CA PRO A 183 22.64 1.74 -2.98
C PRO A 183 23.10 1.89 -4.44
N PRO A 184 22.72 0.97 -5.32
CA PRO A 184 23.09 1.03 -6.75
C PRO A 184 22.47 2.22 -7.51
N LEU A 185 21.45 2.88 -6.95
CA LEU A 185 20.69 3.95 -7.64
C LEU A 185 21.42 5.30 -7.79
N LEU A 186 22.57 5.52 -7.17
CA LEU A 186 23.30 6.79 -7.31
C LEU A 186 24.32 6.79 -8.44
N ASP A 187 24.71 5.63 -8.95
CA ASP A 187 25.68 5.53 -10.05
C ASP A 187 24.99 5.62 -11.45
N GLU A 188 23.68 5.39 -11.54
CA GLU A 188 22.93 5.50 -12.82
C GLU A 188 22.40 6.91 -13.12
N LEU A 189 22.35 7.81 -12.16
CA LEU A 189 21.80 9.16 -12.34
C LEU A 189 22.86 10.28 -12.56
N GLY A 190 24.15 9.95 -12.54
CA GLY A 190 25.20 10.86 -13.00
C GLY A 190 25.26 12.21 -12.26
N LEU A 191 25.01 12.21 -10.94
CA LEU A 191 25.14 13.40 -10.07
C LEU A 191 26.31 13.25 -9.12
#